data_bede94f88fbee237a46efe0f42f8aee4
#
_entry.id   bede94f88fbee237a46efe0f42f8aee4
#
_cell.length_a   1.000
_cell.length_b   1.000
_cell.length_c   1.000
_cell.angle_alpha   90.00
_cell.angle_beta   90.00
_cell.angle_gamma   90.00
#
_symmetry.space_group_name_H-M   'P 1'
#
loop_
_entity.id
_entity.type
_entity.pdbx_description
1 polymer ?
#
loop_
_entity_poly.entity_id
_entity_poly.type
_entity_poly.pdbx_seq_one_letter_code
_entity_poly.pdbx_strand_id
1 'polypeptide(L)'
;MTDSRETLIGRTLDGRYRIESLVARGGMATVYVANDLRLRRNVAVKVMHTSLAEDPEFVHRFEREAHAAAQLTNPHVVAVHDQGRDAHTGVVYLVMEYVSGRTVRDIMAARGALTETQALAILDPVLQALAAAHDAGFVHRDVKPENVLISDDGRIKVTDFGLARAIVASPMSAATQGVLIGTVAYLSPEQVDRGYADARSDVYGAGVLLYELLTGNVPH
;
A
#
# COMPACT_ATOMS: atom_id res chain seq x y z
N MET A 1 -10.09 12.65 27.73
CA MET A 1 -8.77 13.08 27.27
C MET A 1 -8.78 12.87 25.77
N THR A 2 -8.95 13.95 25.03
CA THR A 2 -9.05 13.97 23.56
C THR A 2 -7.71 13.54 22.99
N ASP A 3 -7.70 12.45 22.24
CA ASP A 3 -6.56 11.93 21.48
C ASP A 3 -6.16 12.99 20.44
N SER A 4 -5.21 13.83 20.80
CA SER A 4 -4.62 14.88 19.97
C SER A 4 -3.67 14.21 18.96
N ARG A 5 -4.20 13.37 18.07
CA ARG A 5 -3.52 13.00 16.84
C ARG A 5 -3.52 14.22 15.95
N GLU A 6 -2.56 15.10 16.21
CA GLU A 6 -2.36 16.32 15.42
C GLU A 6 -2.38 15.95 13.94
N THR A 7 -3.35 16.51 13.22
CA THR A 7 -3.36 16.35 11.77
C THR A 7 -2.10 17.01 11.24
N LEU A 8 -1.32 16.29 10.44
CA LEU A 8 -0.11 16.82 9.80
C LEU A 8 -0.43 17.82 8.67
N ILE A 9 -1.70 18.01 8.36
CA ILE A 9 -2.14 18.95 7.31
C ILE A 9 -1.62 20.35 7.61
N GLY A 10 -0.97 20.97 6.61
CA GLY A 10 -0.31 22.27 6.70
C GLY A 10 1.14 22.22 7.20
N ARG A 11 1.61 21.09 7.76
CA ARG A 11 3.00 20.92 8.16
C ARG A 11 3.90 20.56 6.97
N THR A 12 5.18 20.84 7.09
CA THR A 12 6.19 20.47 6.08
C THR A 12 7.18 19.51 6.70
N LEU A 13 7.28 18.30 6.16
CA LEU A 13 8.26 17.31 6.58
C LEU A 13 9.60 17.61 5.91
N ASP A 14 10.68 17.55 6.68
CA ASP A 14 12.08 17.82 6.28
C ASP A 14 12.25 19.10 5.45
N GLY A 15 11.40 20.12 5.70
CA GLY A 15 11.41 21.37 4.95
C GLY A 15 11.09 21.22 3.44
N ARG A 16 10.60 20.06 3.01
CA ARG A 16 10.37 19.72 1.61
C ARG A 16 8.96 19.30 1.25
N TYR A 17 8.33 18.41 2.02
CA TYR A 17 7.04 17.83 1.69
C TYR A 17 5.93 18.50 2.50
N ARG A 18 5.24 19.48 1.91
CA ARG A 18 4.12 20.17 2.55
C ARG A 18 2.85 19.32 2.44
N ILE A 19 2.35 18.86 3.58
CA ILE A 19 1.15 18.04 3.67
C ILE A 19 -0.09 18.90 3.36
N GLU A 20 -0.88 18.49 2.38
CA GLU A 20 -2.03 19.26 1.90
C GLU A 20 -3.38 18.66 2.32
N SER A 21 -3.57 17.37 2.13
CA SER A 21 -4.83 16.70 2.44
C SER A 21 -4.64 15.24 2.82
N LEU A 22 -5.62 14.70 3.55
CA LEU A 22 -5.70 13.28 3.88
C LEU A 22 -6.24 12.50 2.68
N VAL A 23 -5.59 11.39 2.35
CA VAL A 23 -6.08 10.40 1.35
C VAL A 23 -6.76 9.24 2.05
N ALA A 24 -6.03 8.55 2.94
CA ALA A 24 -6.52 7.36 3.61
C ALA A 24 -5.88 7.17 4.99
N ARG A 25 -6.60 6.47 5.87
CA ARG A 25 -6.07 6.00 7.16
C ARG A 25 -6.08 4.48 7.17
N GLY A 26 -4.92 3.88 7.32
CA GLY A 26 -4.75 2.43 7.52
C GLY A 26 -4.35 2.10 8.95
N GLY A 27 -4.26 0.83 9.27
CA GLY A 27 -3.88 0.38 10.61
C GLY A 27 -2.43 0.69 11.01
N MET A 28 -1.53 0.89 10.04
CA MET A 28 -0.10 1.10 10.29
C MET A 28 0.38 2.49 9.92
N ALA A 29 -0.29 3.11 8.97
CA ALA A 29 0.13 4.38 8.40
C ALA A 29 -1.08 5.18 7.93
N THR A 30 -0.86 6.47 7.81
CA THR A 30 -1.81 7.40 7.20
C THR A 30 -1.20 7.96 5.92
N VAL A 31 -1.97 7.98 4.84
CA VAL A 31 -1.52 8.49 3.53
C VAL A 31 -2.10 9.88 3.31
N TYR A 32 -1.24 10.79 2.88
CA TYR A 32 -1.57 12.17 2.57
C TYR A 32 -1.16 12.54 1.14
N VAL A 33 -1.87 13.50 0.54
CA VAL A 33 -1.32 14.28 -0.57
C VAL A 33 -0.38 15.32 0.02
N ALA A 34 0.80 15.46 -0.57
CA ALA A 34 1.74 16.52 -0.23
C ALA A 34 2.31 17.17 -1.49
N ASN A 35 2.75 18.43 -1.36
CA ASN A 35 3.48 19.13 -2.40
C ASN A 35 4.99 19.02 -2.12
N ASP A 36 5.74 18.44 -3.04
CA ASP A 36 7.21 18.50 -3.05
C ASP A 36 7.63 19.91 -3.45
N LEU A 37 7.99 20.74 -2.47
CA LEU A 37 8.34 22.15 -2.66
C LEU A 37 9.59 22.34 -3.54
N ARG A 38 10.47 21.31 -3.62
CA ARG A 38 11.69 21.35 -4.44
C ARG A 38 11.38 21.06 -5.90
N LEU A 39 10.57 20.03 -6.18
CA LEU A 39 10.24 19.61 -7.55
C LEU A 39 8.89 20.17 -8.04
N ARG A 40 8.14 20.87 -7.18
CA ARG A 40 6.84 21.51 -7.48
C ARG A 40 5.83 20.54 -8.08
N ARG A 41 5.70 19.37 -7.46
CA ARG A 41 4.76 18.33 -7.88
C ARG A 41 4.01 17.75 -6.68
N ASN A 42 2.83 17.21 -6.91
CA ASN A 42 2.12 16.43 -5.91
C ASN A 42 2.76 15.05 -5.78
N VAL A 43 2.84 14.58 -4.53
CA VAL A 43 3.31 13.27 -4.14
C VAL A 43 2.35 12.67 -3.12
N ALA A 44 2.32 11.34 -3.01
CA ALA A 44 1.68 10.67 -1.89
C ALA A 44 2.72 10.47 -0.77
N VAL A 45 2.36 10.85 0.45
CA VAL A 45 3.23 10.65 1.62
C VAL A 45 2.53 9.71 2.59
N LYS A 46 3.11 8.53 2.77
CA LYS A 46 2.67 7.51 3.73
C LYS A 46 3.43 7.71 5.03
N VAL A 47 2.72 8.13 6.06
CA VAL A 47 3.26 8.43 7.39
C VAL A 47 2.97 7.28 8.32
N MET A 48 4.03 6.72 8.91
CA MET A 48 3.94 5.64 9.88
C MET A 48 3.31 6.11 11.19
N HIS A 49 2.48 5.28 11.80
CA HIS A 49 1.93 5.57 13.14
C HIS A 49 3.04 5.53 14.19
N THR A 50 2.99 6.45 15.15
CA THR A 50 4.02 6.64 16.20
C THR A 50 4.35 5.34 16.95
N SER A 51 3.34 4.53 17.27
CA SER A 51 3.52 3.25 17.96
C SER A 51 4.41 2.25 17.21
N LEU A 52 4.48 2.33 15.88
CA LEU A 52 5.35 1.50 15.04
C LEU A 52 6.71 2.18 14.79
N ALA A 53 6.72 3.51 14.75
CA ALA A 53 7.94 4.30 14.58
C ALA A 53 8.86 4.27 15.84
N GLU A 54 8.35 3.81 16.97
CA GLU A 54 9.10 3.58 18.21
C GLU A 54 9.82 2.21 18.25
N ASP A 55 9.45 1.26 17.36
CA ASP A 55 10.12 -0.04 17.24
C ASP A 55 11.26 0.05 16.20
N PRO A 56 12.56 0.02 16.62
CA PRO A 56 13.68 0.15 15.71
C PRO A 56 13.76 -0.98 14.67
N GLU A 57 13.33 -2.21 15.03
CA GLU A 57 13.32 -3.32 14.09
C GLU A 57 12.25 -3.14 13.01
N PHE A 58 11.10 -2.58 13.39
CA PHE A 58 10.04 -2.26 12.44
C PHE A 58 10.49 -1.16 11.47
N VAL A 59 11.08 -0.09 11.99
CA VAL A 59 11.62 1.01 11.15
C VAL A 59 12.67 0.48 10.18
N HIS A 60 13.63 -0.32 10.65
CA HIS A 60 14.67 -0.88 9.81
C HIS A 60 14.10 -1.81 8.70
N ARG A 61 13.09 -2.63 9.02
CA ARG A 61 12.40 -3.44 8.00
C ARG A 61 11.69 -2.56 6.97
N PHE A 62 10.96 -1.54 7.43
CA PHE A 62 10.27 -0.60 6.56
C PHE A 62 11.25 0.12 5.60
N GLU A 63 12.38 0.61 6.10
CA GLU A 63 13.42 1.26 5.30
C GLU A 63 14.00 0.32 4.23
N ARG A 64 14.27 -0.93 4.59
CA ARG A 64 14.77 -1.94 3.64
C ARG A 64 13.74 -2.24 2.55
N GLU A 65 12.48 -2.39 2.91
CA GLU A 65 11.40 -2.69 1.95
C GLU A 65 11.14 -1.48 1.05
N ALA A 66 11.16 -0.26 1.60
CA ALA A 66 11.08 0.96 0.81
C ALA A 66 12.25 1.09 -0.19
N HIS A 67 13.47 0.80 0.26
CA HIS A 67 14.67 0.86 -0.59
C HIS A 67 14.58 -0.10 -1.77
N ALA A 68 14.06 -1.27 -1.53
CA ALA A 68 13.92 -2.28 -2.54
C ALA A 68 12.73 -2.00 -3.48
N ALA A 69 11.60 -1.50 -2.96
CA ALA A 69 10.47 -1.04 -3.78
C ALA A 69 10.88 0.13 -4.70
N ALA A 70 11.80 0.98 -4.26
CA ALA A 70 12.34 2.08 -5.08
C ALA A 70 13.13 1.62 -6.32
N GLN A 71 13.57 0.37 -6.37
CA GLN A 71 14.25 -0.22 -7.53
C GLN A 71 13.29 -0.77 -8.58
N LEU A 72 12.00 -0.92 -8.24
CA LEU A 72 11.00 -1.40 -9.18
C LEU A 72 10.64 -0.31 -10.19
N THR A 73 10.94 -0.57 -11.46
CA THR A 73 10.58 0.32 -12.57
C THR A 73 9.61 -0.40 -13.50
N ASN A 74 8.32 -0.12 -13.33
CA ASN A 74 7.27 -0.67 -14.17
C ASN A 74 6.11 0.33 -14.26
N PRO A 75 5.45 0.54 -15.41
CA PRO A 75 4.36 1.51 -15.55
C PRO A 75 3.16 1.19 -14.66
N HIS A 76 2.99 -0.06 -14.25
CA HIS A 76 1.91 -0.53 -13.39
C HIS A 76 2.30 -0.65 -11.90
N VAL A 77 3.47 -0.14 -11.51
CA VAL A 77 3.90 -0.02 -10.11
C VAL A 77 3.89 1.44 -9.69
N VAL A 78 3.37 1.73 -8.51
CA VAL A 78 3.49 3.08 -7.91
C VAL A 78 4.95 3.29 -7.52
N ALA A 79 5.58 4.31 -8.12
CA ALA A 79 7.00 4.57 -7.89
C ALA A 79 7.25 5.11 -6.48
N VAL A 80 8.27 4.59 -5.81
CA VAL A 80 8.81 5.17 -4.58
C VAL A 80 9.84 6.24 -4.94
N HIS A 81 9.67 7.45 -4.38
CA HIS A 81 10.49 8.60 -4.70
C HIS A 81 11.51 8.97 -3.63
N ASP A 82 11.14 8.74 -2.36
CA ASP A 82 11.96 9.13 -1.22
C ASP A 82 11.47 8.44 0.05
N GLN A 83 12.29 8.40 1.07
CA GLN A 83 11.92 8.02 2.44
C GLN A 83 12.68 8.89 3.43
N GLY A 84 12.14 9.06 4.63
CA GLY A 84 12.81 9.85 5.63
C GLY A 84 12.22 9.72 7.03
N ARG A 85 12.95 10.37 7.95
CA ARG A 85 12.50 10.61 9.31
C ARG A 85 12.64 12.08 9.61
N ASP A 86 11.52 12.78 9.73
CA ASP A 86 11.50 14.21 10.01
C ASP A 86 12.22 14.51 11.34
N ALA A 87 13.26 15.35 11.26
CA ALA A 87 14.15 15.63 12.39
C ALA A 87 13.46 16.37 13.55
N HIS A 88 12.37 17.10 13.29
CA HIS A 88 11.66 17.89 14.30
C HIS A 88 10.57 17.08 15.01
N THR A 89 9.87 16.22 14.28
CA THR A 89 8.71 15.47 14.81
C THR A 89 9.02 14.00 15.06
N GLY A 90 10.14 13.47 14.55
CA GLY A 90 10.48 12.06 14.59
C GLY A 90 9.61 11.18 13.70
N VAL A 91 8.73 11.78 12.89
CA VAL A 91 7.80 11.07 11.99
C VAL A 91 8.58 10.33 10.91
N VAL A 92 8.34 9.02 10.79
CA VAL A 92 8.87 8.18 9.71
C VAL A 92 7.88 8.19 8.55
N TYR A 93 8.37 8.43 7.33
CA TYR A 93 7.51 8.57 6.15
C TYR A 93 8.13 7.98 4.89
N LEU A 94 7.27 7.63 3.94
CA LEU A 94 7.60 7.20 2.59
C LEU A 94 6.92 8.13 1.60
N VAL A 95 7.67 8.60 0.59
CA VAL A 95 7.18 9.44 -0.48
C VAL A 95 7.03 8.61 -1.75
N MET A 96 5.85 8.65 -2.34
CA MET A 96 5.51 7.86 -3.52
C MET A 96 4.89 8.73 -4.60
N GLU A 97 4.79 8.18 -5.79
CA GLU A 97 3.98 8.72 -6.88
C GLU A 97 2.55 8.97 -6.40
N TYR A 98 2.06 10.18 -6.61
CA TYR A 98 0.65 10.48 -6.39
C TYR A 98 -0.16 10.07 -7.62
N VAL A 99 -1.05 9.11 -7.44
CA VAL A 99 -1.98 8.66 -8.47
C VAL A 99 -3.32 9.32 -8.20
N SER A 100 -3.69 10.32 -9.03
CA SER A 100 -5.04 10.89 -8.99
C SER A 100 -6.03 9.87 -9.55
N GLY A 101 -6.99 9.46 -8.74
CA GLY A 101 -7.96 8.43 -9.11
C GLY A 101 -8.59 7.75 -7.91
N ARG A 102 -8.94 6.47 -8.06
CA ARG A 102 -9.63 5.68 -7.04
C ARG A 102 -8.98 4.31 -6.90
N THR A 103 -9.20 3.67 -5.75
CA THR A 103 -8.88 2.25 -5.58
C THR A 103 -9.90 1.38 -6.33
N VAL A 104 -9.49 0.17 -6.69
CA VAL A 104 -10.43 -0.83 -7.23
C VAL A 104 -11.51 -1.14 -6.19
N ARG A 105 -11.19 -1.09 -4.88
CA ARG A 105 -12.19 -1.21 -3.81
C ARG A 105 -13.28 -0.16 -3.90
N ASP A 106 -12.94 1.11 -4.12
CA ASP A 106 -13.92 2.19 -4.26
C ASP A 106 -14.84 1.99 -5.46
N ILE A 107 -14.28 1.48 -6.56
CA ILE A 107 -15.05 1.20 -7.79
C ILE A 107 -16.02 0.05 -7.55
N MET A 108 -15.57 -1.03 -6.92
CA MET A 108 -16.43 -2.17 -6.58
C MET A 108 -17.54 -1.77 -5.59
N ALA A 109 -17.21 -0.96 -4.58
CA ALA A 109 -18.21 -0.45 -3.64
C ALA A 109 -19.31 0.39 -4.32
N ALA A 110 -18.94 1.11 -5.38
CA ALA A 110 -19.88 1.96 -6.12
C ALA A 110 -20.67 1.20 -7.20
N ARG A 111 -20.13 0.13 -7.78
CA ARG A 111 -20.70 -0.54 -8.97
C ARG A 111 -21.06 -2.01 -8.75
N GLY A 112 -20.61 -2.64 -7.68
CA GLY A 112 -20.71 -4.08 -7.47
C GLY A 112 -19.74 -4.87 -8.37
N ALA A 113 -20.16 -6.07 -8.77
CA ALA A 113 -19.40 -6.94 -9.68
C ALA A 113 -19.16 -6.25 -11.03
N LEU A 114 -17.99 -6.52 -11.61
CA LEU A 114 -17.58 -5.99 -12.90
C LEU A 114 -17.83 -7.01 -14.02
N THR A 115 -17.91 -6.55 -15.26
CA THR A 115 -17.93 -7.43 -16.42
C THR A 115 -16.57 -8.13 -16.59
N GLU A 116 -16.55 -9.27 -17.26
CA GLU A 116 -15.31 -10.01 -17.56
C GLU A 116 -14.25 -9.10 -18.22
N THR A 117 -14.66 -8.31 -19.23
CA THR A 117 -13.76 -7.38 -19.92
C THR A 117 -13.15 -6.35 -18.98
N GLN A 118 -13.95 -5.81 -18.03
CA GLN A 118 -13.45 -4.85 -17.04
C GLN A 118 -12.52 -5.50 -16.03
N ALA A 119 -12.88 -6.71 -15.57
CA ALA A 119 -12.04 -7.46 -14.61
C ALA A 119 -10.68 -7.80 -15.22
N LEU A 120 -10.65 -8.26 -16.49
CA LEU A 120 -9.39 -8.57 -17.18
C LEU A 120 -8.56 -7.31 -17.48
N ALA A 121 -9.21 -6.19 -17.83
CA ALA A 121 -8.51 -4.92 -18.03
C ALA A 121 -7.82 -4.40 -16.75
N ILE A 122 -8.29 -4.81 -15.56
CA ILE A 122 -7.64 -4.52 -14.27
C ILE A 122 -6.57 -5.57 -13.97
N LEU A 123 -6.90 -6.85 -14.15
CA LEU A 123 -6.03 -7.95 -13.74
C LEU A 123 -4.73 -8.01 -14.55
N ASP A 124 -4.78 -7.81 -15.87
CA ASP A 124 -3.59 -7.91 -16.72
C ASP A 124 -2.47 -6.95 -16.30
N PRO A 125 -2.69 -5.63 -16.08
CA PRO A 125 -1.69 -4.73 -15.51
C PRO A 125 -1.21 -5.14 -14.11
N VAL A 126 -2.09 -5.68 -13.26
CA VAL A 126 -1.70 -6.20 -11.93
C VAL A 126 -0.71 -7.34 -12.08
N LEU A 127 -0.98 -8.31 -12.96
CA LEU A 127 -0.07 -9.44 -13.22
C LEU A 127 1.27 -8.98 -13.80
N GLN A 128 1.28 -7.96 -14.67
CA GLN A 128 2.51 -7.37 -15.20
C GLN A 128 3.34 -6.69 -14.10
N ALA A 129 2.68 -5.98 -13.15
CA ALA A 129 3.35 -5.40 -12.00
C ALA A 129 3.96 -6.48 -11.09
N LEU A 130 3.20 -7.55 -10.81
CA LEU A 130 3.68 -8.68 -9.99
C LEU A 130 4.84 -9.41 -10.67
N ALA A 131 4.75 -9.67 -11.98
CA ALA A 131 5.84 -10.31 -12.73
C ALA A 131 7.14 -9.50 -12.65
N ALA A 132 7.08 -8.18 -12.86
CA ALA A 132 8.25 -7.30 -12.75
C ALA A 132 8.84 -7.29 -11.33
N ALA A 133 8.00 -7.37 -10.29
CA ALA A 133 8.46 -7.47 -8.91
C ALA A 133 9.14 -8.84 -8.64
N HIS A 134 8.54 -9.93 -9.10
CA HIS A 134 9.07 -11.28 -8.92
C HIS A 134 10.42 -11.46 -9.63
N ASP A 135 10.57 -10.92 -10.84
CA ASP A 135 11.85 -10.91 -11.58
C ASP A 135 12.94 -10.15 -10.83
N ALA A 136 12.57 -9.13 -10.07
CA ALA A 136 13.47 -8.38 -9.17
C ALA A 136 13.67 -9.05 -7.79
N GLY A 137 13.11 -10.25 -7.57
CA GLY A 137 13.18 -10.96 -6.28
C GLY A 137 12.22 -10.45 -5.21
N PHE A 138 11.20 -9.67 -5.61
CA PHE A 138 10.23 -9.04 -4.72
C PHE A 138 8.90 -9.79 -4.72
N VAL A 139 8.30 -9.95 -3.54
CA VAL A 139 6.94 -10.50 -3.35
C VAL A 139 6.06 -9.42 -2.74
N HIS A 140 4.87 -9.21 -3.29
CA HIS A 140 3.93 -8.17 -2.84
C HIS A 140 3.31 -8.50 -1.48
N ARG A 141 2.79 -9.71 -1.29
CA ARG A 141 2.21 -10.29 -0.07
C ARG A 141 0.85 -9.75 0.38
N ASP A 142 0.34 -8.72 -0.26
CA ASP A 142 -0.93 -8.06 0.12
C ASP A 142 -1.70 -7.62 -1.14
N VAL A 143 -1.88 -8.56 -2.10
CA VAL A 143 -2.63 -8.30 -3.34
C VAL A 143 -4.11 -8.25 -3.01
N LYS A 144 -4.72 -7.06 -3.14
CA LYS A 144 -6.14 -6.81 -2.84
C LYS A 144 -6.64 -5.54 -3.53
N PRO A 145 -7.96 -5.33 -3.65
CA PRO A 145 -8.54 -4.17 -4.36
C PRO A 145 -8.11 -2.81 -3.81
N GLU A 146 -7.80 -2.71 -2.51
CA GLU A 146 -7.33 -1.48 -1.87
C GLU A 146 -5.94 -1.05 -2.37
N ASN A 147 -5.13 -2.02 -2.80
CA ASN A 147 -3.75 -1.80 -3.26
C ASN A 147 -3.64 -1.71 -4.78
N VAL A 148 -4.78 -1.65 -5.49
CA VAL A 148 -4.84 -1.42 -6.94
C VAL A 148 -5.54 -0.10 -7.21
N LEU A 149 -4.84 0.83 -7.83
CA LEU A 149 -5.30 2.17 -8.15
C LEU A 149 -5.67 2.26 -9.63
N ILE A 150 -6.77 2.94 -9.93
CA ILE A 150 -7.14 3.34 -11.29
C ILE A 150 -7.07 4.85 -11.34
N SER A 151 -6.13 5.37 -12.13
CA SER A 151 -5.96 6.81 -12.31
C SER A 151 -7.07 7.42 -13.16
N ASP A 152 -7.24 8.75 -13.05
CA ASP A 152 -8.27 9.48 -13.80
C ASP A 152 -8.10 9.35 -15.33
N ASP A 153 -6.89 9.07 -15.82
CA ASP A 153 -6.58 8.78 -17.22
C ASP A 153 -6.65 7.26 -17.56
N GLY A 154 -7.14 6.43 -16.65
CA GLY A 154 -7.41 5.01 -16.87
C GLY A 154 -6.21 4.08 -16.69
N ARG A 155 -5.06 4.55 -16.21
CA ARG A 155 -3.91 3.69 -15.91
C ARG A 155 -4.14 2.89 -14.63
N ILE A 156 -3.76 1.62 -14.66
CA ILE A 156 -3.79 0.74 -13.48
C ILE A 156 -2.40 0.74 -12.84
N LYS A 157 -2.36 0.94 -11.52
CA LYS A 157 -1.13 0.92 -10.73
C LYS A 157 -1.30 0.15 -9.43
N VAL A 158 -0.32 -0.68 -9.11
CA VAL A 158 -0.25 -1.45 -7.86
C VAL A 158 0.64 -0.70 -6.86
N THR A 159 0.16 -0.55 -5.64
CA THR A 159 0.86 0.15 -4.54
C THR A 159 1.17 -0.81 -3.40
N ASP A 160 2.02 -0.38 -2.46
CA ASP A 160 2.31 -1.07 -1.20
C ASP A 160 3.05 -2.41 -1.33
N PHE A 161 3.93 -2.53 -2.32
CA PHE A 161 4.81 -3.69 -2.45
C PHE A 161 5.65 -3.92 -1.19
N GLY A 162 5.59 -5.14 -0.65
CA GLY A 162 6.47 -5.63 0.41
C GLY A 162 6.18 -5.12 1.83
N LEU A 163 5.47 -4.00 1.99
CA LEU A 163 5.26 -3.35 3.30
C LEU A 163 4.49 -4.22 4.32
N ALA A 164 3.77 -5.25 3.86
CA ALA A 164 3.06 -6.20 4.72
C ALA A 164 4.00 -7.11 5.54
N ARG A 165 5.25 -7.34 5.11
CA ARG A 165 6.21 -8.19 5.85
C ARG A 165 6.59 -7.61 7.21
N ALA A 166 6.61 -6.30 7.33
CA ALA A 166 6.91 -5.64 8.60
C ALA A 166 5.90 -6.02 9.70
N ILE A 167 4.69 -6.44 9.32
CA ILE A 167 3.59 -6.76 10.24
C ILE A 167 3.69 -8.19 10.80
N VAL A 168 3.93 -9.17 9.94
CA VAL A 168 3.84 -10.60 10.29
C VAL A 168 4.99 -11.02 11.21
N ALA A 169 6.10 -10.30 11.21
CA ALA A 169 7.28 -10.60 12.01
C ALA A 169 7.26 -9.99 13.44
N SER A 170 6.27 -9.17 13.78
CA SER A 170 6.12 -8.61 15.14
C SER A 170 5.09 -9.38 15.94
N PRO A 171 5.31 -9.63 17.27
CA PRO A 171 4.28 -10.23 18.12
C PRO A 171 3.03 -9.34 18.08
N MET A 172 1.90 -9.96 17.73
CA MET A 172 0.62 -9.27 17.52
C MET A 172 0.21 -8.44 18.72
N SER A 173 0.20 -7.11 18.59
CA SER A 173 -0.49 -6.24 19.52
C SER A 173 -2.00 -6.22 19.22
N ALA A 174 -2.84 -5.94 20.24
CA ALA A 174 -4.30 -5.85 20.09
C ALA A 174 -4.74 -4.85 18.99
N ALA A 175 -3.90 -3.85 18.66
CA ALA A 175 -4.15 -2.90 17.59
C ALA A 175 -4.02 -3.52 16.17
N THR A 176 -3.25 -4.60 16.04
CA THR A 176 -3.04 -5.30 14.77
C THR A 176 -4.21 -6.25 14.44
N GLN A 177 -4.96 -6.70 15.46
CA GLN A 177 -6.11 -7.60 15.26
C GLN A 177 -7.27 -6.97 14.47
N GLY A 178 -7.52 -5.67 14.63
CA GLY A 178 -8.60 -4.97 13.91
C GLY A 178 -8.32 -4.77 12.41
N VAL A 179 -7.03 -4.74 12.00
CA VAL A 179 -6.61 -4.56 10.60
C VAL A 179 -6.65 -5.88 9.82
N LEU A 180 -6.53 -7.02 10.52
CA LEU A 180 -6.49 -8.33 9.89
C LEU A 180 -7.82 -8.76 9.26
N ILE A 181 -8.97 -8.32 9.78
CA ILE A 181 -10.29 -8.88 9.43
C ILE A 181 -10.62 -8.75 7.93
N GLY A 182 -10.21 -7.68 7.26
CA GLY A 182 -10.46 -7.49 5.82
C GLY A 182 -9.38 -8.12 4.92
N THR A 183 -8.15 -8.23 5.41
CA THR A 183 -6.98 -8.71 4.64
C THR A 183 -6.90 -10.24 4.60
N VAL A 184 -7.44 -10.95 5.61
CA VAL A 184 -7.35 -12.42 5.73
C VAL A 184 -7.92 -13.13 4.51
N ALA A 185 -8.97 -12.61 3.90
CA ALA A 185 -9.62 -13.22 2.74
C ALA A 185 -8.72 -13.34 1.49
N TYR A 186 -7.62 -12.57 1.40
CA TYR A 186 -6.68 -12.58 0.28
C TYR A 186 -5.39 -13.34 0.58
N LEU A 187 -5.17 -13.72 1.86
CA LEU A 187 -3.96 -14.44 2.26
C LEU A 187 -3.97 -15.86 1.69
N SER A 188 -2.85 -16.26 1.13
CA SER A 188 -2.65 -17.63 0.69
C SER A 188 -2.58 -18.60 1.90
N PRO A 189 -2.88 -19.89 1.71
CA PRO A 189 -2.81 -20.88 2.79
C PRO A 189 -1.46 -20.89 3.52
N GLU A 190 -0.36 -20.79 2.78
CA GLU A 190 0.99 -20.76 3.36
C GLU A 190 1.27 -19.48 4.16
N GLN A 191 0.63 -18.35 3.83
CA GLN A 191 0.72 -17.14 4.63
C GLN A 191 -0.02 -17.30 5.97
N VAL A 192 -1.18 -17.95 5.95
CA VAL A 192 -1.97 -18.21 7.16
C VAL A 192 -1.29 -19.23 8.06
N ASP A 193 -0.84 -20.36 7.50
CA ASP A 193 -0.28 -21.48 8.28
C ASP A 193 1.13 -21.22 8.81
N ARG A 194 1.99 -20.57 8.00
CA ARG A 194 3.44 -20.51 8.27
C ARG A 194 4.00 -19.10 8.28
N GLY A 195 3.19 -18.08 8.02
CA GLY A 195 3.67 -16.71 7.86
C GLY A 195 4.67 -16.54 6.68
N TYR A 196 4.70 -17.51 5.76
CA TYR A 196 5.60 -17.53 4.62
C TYR A 196 4.86 -17.08 3.36
N ALA A 197 5.54 -16.29 2.50
CA ALA A 197 5.02 -15.88 1.20
C ALA A 197 6.12 -15.91 0.13
N ASP A 198 5.78 -16.42 -1.04
CA ASP A 198 6.57 -16.33 -2.25
C ASP A 198 5.73 -15.81 -3.43
N ALA A 199 6.26 -15.84 -4.65
CA ALA A 199 5.57 -15.39 -5.85
C ALA A 199 4.19 -16.08 -6.08
N ARG A 200 4.04 -17.33 -5.64
CA ARG A 200 2.79 -18.08 -5.75
C ARG A 200 1.70 -17.53 -4.82
N SER A 201 2.09 -16.98 -3.68
CA SER A 201 1.17 -16.31 -2.75
C SER A 201 0.53 -15.08 -3.39
N ASP A 202 1.29 -14.31 -4.17
CA ASP A 202 0.75 -13.17 -4.93
C ASP A 202 -0.19 -13.64 -6.06
N VAL A 203 0.11 -14.76 -6.72
CA VAL A 203 -0.77 -15.36 -7.74
C VAL A 203 -2.08 -15.81 -7.12
N TYR A 204 -2.04 -16.41 -5.90
CA TYR A 204 -3.25 -16.75 -5.15
C TYR A 204 -4.08 -15.50 -4.85
N GLY A 205 -3.47 -14.43 -4.31
CA GLY A 205 -4.15 -13.15 -4.05
C GLY A 205 -4.74 -12.52 -5.32
N ALA A 206 -4.04 -12.60 -6.46
CA ALA A 206 -4.55 -12.16 -7.75
C ALA A 206 -5.76 -12.99 -8.22
N GLY A 207 -5.78 -14.29 -7.92
CA GLY A 207 -6.93 -15.17 -8.16
C GLY A 207 -8.14 -14.77 -7.31
N VAL A 208 -7.95 -14.47 -6.02
CA VAL A 208 -9.00 -13.96 -5.13
C VAL A 208 -9.52 -12.61 -5.61
N LEU A 209 -8.62 -11.71 -6.01
CA LEU A 209 -8.99 -10.42 -6.61
C LEU A 209 -9.87 -10.61 -7.85
N LEU A 210 -9.48 -11.47 -8.79
CA LEU A 210 -10.28 -11.75 -9.99
C LEU A 210 -11.66 -12.30 -9.64
N TYR A 211 -11.72 -13.26 -8.72
CA TYR A 211 -12.99 -13.82 -8.27
C TYR A 211 -13.91 -12.72 -7.72
N GLU A 212 -13.39 -11.86 -6.86
CA GLU A 212 -14.17 -10.77 -6.27
C GLU A 212 -14.58 -9.73 -7.32
N LEU A 213 -13.72 -9.37 -8.27
CA LEU A 213 -14.06 -8.49 -9.39
C LEU A 213 -15.28 -8.99 -10.17
N LEU A 214 -15.35 -10.31 -10.42
CA LEU A 214 -16.40 -10.94 -11.22
C LEU A 214 -17.69 -11.19 -10.44
N THR A 215 -17.61 -11.46 -9.14
CA THR A 215 -18.76 -11.90 -8.31
C THR A 215 -19.25 -10.81 -7.34
N GLY A 216 -18.42 -9.83 -7.05
CA GLY A 216 -18.67 -8.81 -6.01
C GLY A 216 -18.42 -9.32 -4.58
N ASN A 217 -17.97 -10.57 -4.40
CA ASN A 217 -17.72 -11.20 -3.09
C ASN A 217 -16.39 -11.94 -3.10
N VAL A 218 -15.74 -12.03 -1.94
CA VAL A 218 -14.58 -12.91 -1.75
C VAL A 218 -15.00 -14.39 -1.74
N PRO A 219 -14.11 -15.35 -2.12
CA PRO A 219 -14.47 -16.75 -2.25
C PRO A 219 -14.73 -17.48 -0.93
N HIS A 220 -14.30 -16.92 0.22
CA HIS A 220 -14.46 -17.53 1.57
C HIS A 220 -14.39 -16.47 2.68
#